data_f0fe36af0faf5384b4b9cc328df0a300
#
_entry.id   f0fe36af0faf5384b4b9cc328df0a300
#
_cell.length_a   1.000
_cell.length_b   1.000
_cell.length_c   1.000
_cell.angle_alpha   90.00
_cell.angle_beta   90.00
_cell.angle_gamma   90.00
#
_symmetry.space_group_name_H-M   'P 1'
#
loop_
_entity.id
_entity.type
_entity.pdbx_description
1 polymer ?
#
loop_
_entity_poly.entity_id
_entity_poly.type
_entity_poly.pdbx_seq_one_letter_code
_entity_poly.pdbx_strand_id
1 'polypeptide(L)'
;MANVLVIKSSLMGEAGNSNALVDQFVNEWRVANSTDVVSIRDFSTDPIPHLTGTRFTAFVTPEDKRSEQQKDEVALSDELTTEFLAADVLVLGVPMYNFGIPSTLKAYIDHISRVGKTFHYTAEGPVGLAGNKKTFVLGARGGFYMDLPNDTQTPYLKLIL
;
A
#
# COMPACT_ATOMS: atom_id res chain seq x y z
N MET A 1 -2.25 -12.65 18.37
CA MET A 1 -1.57 -12.97 17.09
C MET A 1 -2.18 -12.05 16.05
N ALA A 2 -1.39 -11.08 15.59
CA ALA A 2 -1.81 -10.12 14.58
C ALA A 2 -1.13 -10.42 13.23
N ASN A 3 -1.79 -10.07 12.14
CA ASN A 3 -1.21 -10.08 10.80
C ASN A 3 -0.61 -8.71 10.50
N VAL A 4 0.69 -8.65 10.28
CA VAL A 4 1.44 -7.42 9.99
C VAL A 4 1.85 -7.42 8.54
N LEU A 5 1.30 -6.51 7.74
CA LEU A 5 1.70 -6.30 6.35
C LEU A 5 2.72 -5.17 6.27
N VAL A 6 3.88 -5.48 5.73
CA VAL A 6 5.00 -4.55 5.57
C VAL A 6 5.22 -4.26 4.09
N ILE A 7 5.21 -2.98 3.73
CA ILE A 7 5.47 -2.52 2.37
C ILE A 7 6.75 -1.70 2.36
N LYS A 8 7.74 -2.16 1.61
CA LYS A 8 9.00 -1.47 1.30
C LYS A 8 8.88 -0.84 -0.08
N SER A 9 8.84 0.48 -0.17
CA SER A 9 8.60 1.17 -1.43
C SER A 9 9.79 1.95 -1.99
N SER A 10 10.96 1.84 -1.35
CA SER A 10 12.19 2.46 -1.87
C SER A 10 12.67 1.75 -3.14
N LEU A 11 12.97 2.53 -4.18
CA LEU A 11 13.57 2.02 -5.42
C LEU A 11 15.03 1.54 -5.22
N MET A 12 15.65 1.92 -4.09
CA MET A 12 17.04 1.60 -3.76
C MET A 12 17.21 0.24 -3.06
N GLY A 13 16.11 -0.51 -2.86
CA GLY A 13 16.17 -1.80 -2.16
C GLY A 13 16.84 -1.67 -0.78
N GLU A 14 17.82 -2.52 -0.51
CA GLU A 14 18.57 -2.54 0.76
C GLU A 14 19.35 -1.23 1.05
N ALA A 15 19.75 -0.48 0.02
CA ALA A 15 20.41 0.80 0.18
C ALA A 15 19.46 1.96 0.53
N GLY A 16 18.15 1.72 0.56
CA GLY A 16 17.14 2.73 0.84
C GLY A 16 16.97 3.02 2.33
N ASN A 17 17.13 4.29 2.75
CA ASN A 17 16.98 4.68 4.16
C ASN A 17 15.61 4.31 4.76
N SER A 18 14.52 4.45 3.99
CA SER A 18 13.18 4.04 4.46
C SER A 18 13.07 2.53 4.64
N ASN A 19 13.74 1.73 3.78
CA ASN A 19 13.76 0.27 3.92
C ASN A 19 14.59 -0.14 5.15
N ALA A 20 15.72 0.53 5.43
CA ALA A 20 16.50 0.30 6.65
C ALA A 20 15.68 0.59 7.92
N LEU A 21 14.89 1.67 7.94
CA LEU A 21 13.97 1.98 9.04
C LEU A 21 12.90 0.88 9.21
N VAL A 22 12.37 0.37 8.10
CA VAL A 22 11.41 -0.75 8.12
C VAL A 22 12.04 -2.01 8.69
N ASP A 23 13.26 -2.36 8.28
CA ASP A 23 13.96 -3.54 8.77
C ASP A 23 14.23 -3.46 10.27
N GLN A 24 14.66 -2.30 10.76
CA GLN A 24 14.82 -2.07 12.19
C GLN A 24 13.48 -2.23 12.93
N PHE A 25 12.41 -1.59 12.44
CA PHE A 25 11.08 -1.68 13.02
C PHE A 25 10.59 -3.14 13.08
N VAL A 26 10.72 -3.88 11.98
CA VAL A 26 10.30 -5.29 11.89
C VAL A 26 11.07 -6.18 12.88
N ASN A 27 12.38 -5.95 13.02
CA ASN A 27 13.20 -6.71 13.97
C ASN A 27 12.75 -6.44 15.42
N GLU A 28 12.54 -5.18 15.79
CA GLU A 28 12.02 -4.82 17.12
C GLU A 28 10.59 -5.35 17.35
N TRP A 29 9.72 -5.28 16.31
CA TRP A 29 8.36 -5.80 16.37
C TRP A 29 8.33 -7.30 16.66
N ARG A 30 9.16 -8.08 15.94
CA ARG A 30 9.23 -9.54 16.11
C ARG A 30 9.72 -9.94 17.49
N VAL A 31 10.63 -9.17 18.10
CA VAL A 31 11.08 -9.39 19.47
C VAL A 31 9.95 -9.13 20.47
N ALA A 32 9.21 -8.05 20.29
CA ALA A 32 8.15 -7.65 21.20
C ALA A 32 6.85 -8.45 21.02
N ASN A 33 6.60 -9.00 19.81
CA ASN A 33 5.34 -9.64 19.41
C ASN A 33 5.63 -10.97 18.68
N SER A 34 6.28 -11.92 19.36
CA SER A 34 6.79 -13.14 18.76
C SER A 34 5.75 -14.08 18.15
N THR A 35 4.46 -13.88 18.45
CA THR A 35 3.36 -14.67 17.90
C THR A 35 2.71 -14.06 16.65
N ASP A 36 3.11 -12.84 16.27
CA ASP A 36 2.52 -12.15 15.13
C ASP A 36 3.11 -12.65 13.81
N VAL A 37 2.29 -12.68 12.77
CA VAL A 37 2.68 -13.07 11.42
C VAL A 37 3.05 -11.83 10.64
N VAL A 38 4.31 -11.76 10.17
CA VAL A 38 4.83 -10.62 9.40
C VAL A 38 5.05 -11.04 7.96
N SER A 39 4.28 -10.46 7.03
CA SER A 39 4.48 -10.55 5.59
C SER A 39 5.12 -9.27 5.05
N ILE A 40 6.05 -9.40 4.11
CA ILE A 40 6.81 -8.27 3.55
C ILE A 40 6.69 -8.28 2.04
N ARG A 41 6.32 -7.13 1.46
CA ARG A 41 6.44 -6.84 0.03
C ARG A 41 7.52 -5.78 -0.20
N ASP A 42 8.46 -6.08 -1.06
CA ASP A 42 9.52 -5.14 -1.46
C ASP A 42 9.37 -4.79 -2.96
N PHE A 43 8.96 -3.56 -3.22
CA PHE A 43 8.71 -3.11 -4.60
C PHE A 43 9.98 -2.83 -5.40
N SER A 44 11.16 -2.95 -4.81
CA SER A 44 12.42 -2.92 -5.55
C SER A 44 12.71 -4.23 -6.27
N THR A 45 12.21 -5.34 -5.74
CA THR A 45 12.38 -6.70 -6.28
C THR A 45 11.12 -7.23 -6.97
N ASP A 46 9.95 -6.85 -6.49
CA ASP A 46 8.64 -7.23 -7.04
C ASP A 46 7.77 -5.97 -7.26
N PRO A 47 8.06 -5.19 -8.31
CA PRO A 47 7.37 -3.93 -8.55
C PRO A 47 5.93 -4.14 -8.99
N ILE A 48 5.02 -3.37 -8.40
CA ILE A 48 3.61 -3.40 -8.81
C ILE A 48 3.44 -2.66 -10.14
N PRO A 49 2.85 -3.30 -11.16
CA PRO A 49 2.63 -2.66 -12.45
C PRO A 49 1.58 -1.55 -12.34
N HIS A 50 1.73 -0.50 -13.15
CA HIS A 50 0.76 0.58 -13.20
C HIS A 50 -0.63 0.09 -13.61
N LEU A 51 -1.66 0.76 -13.08
CA LEU A 51 -3.04 0.58 -13.50
C LEU A 51 -3.19 1.05 -14.96
N THR A 52 -3.70 0.17 -15.82
CA THR A 52 -3.98 0.44 -17.23
C THR A 52 -5.49 0.52 -17.46
N GLY A 53 -5.91 1.07 -18.61
CA GLY A 53 -7.33 1.09 -18.99
C GLY A 53 -7.93 -0.33 -19.07
N THR A 54 -7.16 -1.32 -19.53
CA THR A 54 -7.59 -2.73 -19.59
C THR A 54 -7.85 -3.29 -18.20
N ARG A 55 -6.91 -3.08 -17.26
CA ARG A 55 -7.06 -3.48 -15.86
C ARG A 55 -8.23 -2.78 -15.20
N PHE A 56 -8.33 -1.45 -15.37
CA PHE A 56 -9.44 -0.69 -14.79
C PHE A 56 -10.80 -1.20 -15.31
N THR A 57 -10.93 -1.48 -16.62
CA THR A 57 -12.15 -2.06 -17.19
C THR A 57 -12.46 -3.42 -16.55
N ALA A 58 -11.45 -4.26 -16.34
CA ALA A 58 -11.64 -5.54 -15.67
C ALA A 58 -12.07 -5.38 -14.20
N PHE A 59 -11.55 -4.35 -13.49
CA PHE A 59 -11.94 -4.07 -12.10
C PHE A 59 -13.42 -3.71 -11.95
N VAL A 60 -13.98 -2.93 -12.90
CA VAL A 60 -15.38 -2.50 -12.87
C VAL A 60 -16.33 -3.49 -13.53
N THR A 61 -15.83 -4.51 -14.23
CA THR A 61 -16.66 -5.58 -14.78
C THR A 61 -17.12 -6.51 -13.66
N PRO A 62 -18.44 -6.80 -13.51
CA PRO A 62 -18.95 -7.77 -12.57
C PRO A 62 -18.23 -9.12 -12.71
N GLU A 63 -17.93 -9.78 -11.59
CA GLU A 63 -17.09 -10.98 -11.55
C GLU A 63 -17.65 -12.11 -12.44
N ASP A 64 -18.98 -12.30 -12.41
CA ASP A 64 -19.71 -13.31 -13.22
C ASP A 64 -19.69 -13.00 -14.73
N LYS A 65 -19.31 -11.79 -15.13
CA LYS A 65 -19.24 -11.33 -16.53
C LYS A 65 -17.83 -11.16 -17.08
N ARG A 66 -16.79 -11.42 -16.25
CA ARG A 66 -15.41 -11.30 -16.68
C ARG A 66 -15.02 -12.40 -17.67
N SER A 67 -14.37 -11.99 -18.77
CA SER A 67 -13.65 -12.94 -19.63
C SER A 67 -12.44 -13.54 -18.88
N GLU A 68 -11.86 -14.63 -19.38
CA GLU A 68 -10.63 -15.21 -18.80
C GLU A 68 -9.49 -14.18 -18.77
N GLN A 69 -9.29 -13.41 -19.83
CA GLN A 69 -8.32 -12.32 -19.84
C GLN A 69 -8.58 -11.28 -18.74
N GLN A 70 -9.83 -10.92 -18.49
CA GLN A 70 -10.18 -9.98 -17.41
C GLN A 70 -9.95 -10.60 -16.01
N LYS A 71 -10.12 -11.88 -15.85
CA LYS A 71 -9.79 -12.59 -14.60
C LYS A 71 -8.29 -12.52 -14.34
N ASP A 72 -7.45 -12.74 -15.35
CA ASP A 72 -6.00 -12.60 -15.25
C ASP A 72 -5.59 -11.18 -14.88
N GLU A 73 -6.22 -10.16 -15.51
CA GLU A 73 -5.94 -8.75 -15.23
C GLU A 73 -6.29 -8.32 -13.80
N VAL A 74 -7.27 -8.94 -13.17
CA VAL A 74 -7.67 -8.61 -11.78
C VAL A 74 -6.95 -9.46 -10.73
N ALA A 75 -6.36 -10.59 -11.09
CA ALA A 75 -5.80 -11.57 -10.16
C ALA A 75 -4.80 -10.94 -9.17
N LEU A 76 -3.84 -10.15 -9.67
CA LEU A 76 -2.90 -9.44 -8.82
C LEU A 76 -3.60 -8.47 -7.86
N SER A 77 -4.55 -7.67 -8.36
CA SER A 77 -5.28 -6.73 -7.52
C SER A 77 -6.11 -7.44 -6.44
N ASP A 78 -6.69 -8.59 -6.76
CA ASP A 78 -7.46 -9.39 -5.80
C ASP A 78 -6.54 -9.99 -4.73
N GLU A 79 -5.35 -10.46 -5.09
CA GLU A 79 -4.31 -10.91 -4.15
C GLU A 79 -3.90 -9.77 -3.20
N LEU A 80 -3.47 -8.61 -3.75
CA LEU A 80 -3.03 -7.45 -2.98
C LEU A 80 -4.13 -6.93 -2.05
N THR A 81 -5.37 -6.89 -2.53
CA THR A 81 -6.54 -6.43 -1.76
C THR A 81 -6.85 -7.40 -0.61
N THR A 82 -6.78 -8.71 -0.87
CA THR A 82 -7.01 -9.74 0.14
C THR A 82 -5.97 -9.65 1.25
N GLU A 83 -4.70 -9.53 0.89
CA GLU A 83 -3.59 -9.37 1.85
C GLU A 83 -3.75 -8.08 2.67
N PHE A 84 -4.06 -6.96 2.00
CA PHE A 84 -4.30 -5.68 2.67
C PHE A 84 -5.48 -5.77 3.66
N LEU A 85 -6.60 -6.36 3.27
CA LEU A 85 -7.78 -6.50 4.13
C LEU A 85 -7.53 -7.42 5.33
N ALA A 86 -6.74 -8.48 5.14
CA ALA A 86 -6.40 -9.45 6.20
C ALA A 86 -5.41 -8.90 7.23
N ALA A 87 -4.70 -7.80 6.94
CA ALA A 87 -3.74 -7.21 7.86
C ALA A 87 -4.43 -6.46 9.01
N ASP A 88 -3.98 -6.67 10.23
CA ASP A 88 -4.35 -5.90 11.42
C ASP A 88 -3.46 -4.66 11.57
N VAL A 89 -2.20 -4.80 11.14
CA VAL A 89 -1.17 -3.75 11.20
C VAL A 89 -0.57 -3.55 9.82
N LEU A 90 -0.42 -2.28 9.40
CA LEU A 90 0.22 -1.89 8.17
C LEU A 90 1.48 -1.09 8.47
N VAL A 91 2.61 -1.47 7.90
CA VAL A 91 3.90 -0.76 8.01
C VAL A 91 4.35 -0.35 6.63
N LEU A 92 4.50 0.95 6.40
CA LEU A 92 4.89 1.51 5.11
C LEU A 92 6.25 2.19 5.21
N GLY A 93 7.25 1.69 4.48
CA GLY A 93 8.50 2.40 4.22
C GLY A 93 8.34 3.32 3.02
N VAL A 94 8.34 4.64 3.23
CA VAL A 94 7.99 5.61 2.20
C VAL A 94 9.07 6.68 2.05
N PRO A 95 9.98 6.54 1.07
CA PRO A 95 10.88 7.63 0.72
C PRO A 95 10.10 8.74 0.00
N MET A 96 10.59 9.97 0.06
CA MET A 96 10.06 11.07 -0.74
C MET A 96 10.84 11.17 -2.04
N TYR A 97 10.14 11.00 -3.17
CA TYR A 97 10.66 11.25 -4.51
C TYR A 97 9.84 12.36 -5.17
N ASN A 98 10.51 13.42 -5.63
CA ASN A 98 9.88 14.57 -6.27
C ASN A 98 8.66 15.10 -5.49
N PHE A 99 8.85 15.30 -4.17
CA PHE A 99 7.85 15.77 -3.19
C PHE A 99 6.67 14.81 -2.92
N GLY A 100 6.63 13.65 -3.56
CA GLY A 100 5.54 12.67 -3.45
C GLY A 100 5.98 11.29 -2.99
N ILE A 101 5.03 10.35 -3.01
CA ILE A 101 5.29 8.93 -2.79
C ILE A 101 5.95 8.30 -4.03
N PRO A 102 6.67 7.17 -3.88
CA PRO A 102 7.15 6.40 -5.03
C PRO A 102 6.03 5.98 -5.97
N SER A 103 6.28 5.98 -7.28
CA SER A 103 5.29 5.56 -8.28
C SER A 103 4.84 4.10 -8.11
N THR A 104 5.72 3.23 -7.62
CA THR A 104 5.40 1.85 -7.28
C THR A 104 4.43 1.75 -6.11
N LEU A 105 4.56 2.60 -5.08
CA LEU A 105 3.59 2.68 -3.99
C LEU A 105 2.25 3.25 -4.48
N LYS A 106 2.27 4.23 -5.39
CA LYS A 106 1.04 4.71 -6.01
C LYS A 106 0.34 3.61 -6.81
N ALA A 107 1.09 2.82 -7.58
CA ALA A 107 0.54 1.67 -8.31
C ALA A 107 -0.10 0.65 -7.35
N TYR A 108 0.55 0.31 -6.23
CA TYR A 108 -0.03 -0.54 -5.20
C TYR A 108 -1.36 0.01 -4.67
N ILE A 109 -1.39 1.30 -4.30
CA ILE A 109 -2.61 1.97 -3.83
C ILE A 109 -3.72 1.88 -4.88
N ASP A 110 -3.40 2.09 -6.16
CA ASP A 110 -4.38 1.98 -7.25
C ASP A 110 -4.95 0.56 -7.41
N HIS A 111 -4.13 -0.47 -7.15
CA HIS A 111 -4.58 -1.86 -7.19
C HIS A 111 -5.48 -2.23 -6.01
N ILE A 112 -5.21 -1.72 -4.81
CA ILE A 112 -6.02 -2.04 -3.63
C ILE A 112 -7.25 -1.14 -3.46
N SER A 113 -7.32 -0.01 -4.17
CA SER A 113 -8.46 0.90 -4.14
C SER A 113 -9.61 0.34 -5.00
N ARG A 114 -10.37 -0.58 -4.44
CA ARG A 114 -11.43 -1.33 -5.12
C ARG A 114 -12.81 -1.00 -4.55
N VAL A 115 -13.67 -0.45 -5.40
CA VAL A 115 -15.08 -0.20 -5.03
C VAL A 115 -15.77 -1.49 -4.62
N GLY A 116 -16.45 -1.47 -3.48
CA GLY A 116 -17.15 -2.63 -2.92
C GLY A 116 -16.24 -3.62 -2.18
N LYS A 117 -14.89 -3.42 -2.20
CA LYS A 117 -13.93 -4.23 -1.43
C LYS A 117 -13.25 -3.42 -0.33
N THR A 118 -12.55 -2.35 -0.70
CA THR A 118 -11.79 -1.50 0.25
C THR A 118 -12.47 -0.17 0.53
N PHE A 119 -13.38 0.25 -0.30
CA PHE A 119 -14.23 1.42 -0.06
C PHE A 119 -15.55 1.34 -0.85
N HIS A 120 -16.51 2.21 -0.52
CA HIS A 120 -17.71 2.43 -1.31
C HIS A 120 -18.07 3.92 -1.34
N TYR A 121 -18.90 4.32 -2.31
CA TYR A 121 -19.41 5.69 -2.39
C TYR A 121 -20.70 5.83 -1.61
N THR A 122 -20.84 6.97 -0.90
CA THR A 122 -22.08 7.44 -0.27
C THR A 122 -22.47 8.81 -0.83
N ALA A 123 -23.60 9.35 -0.40
CA ALA A 123 -24.01 10.71 -0.76
C ALA A 123 -23.03 11.79 -0.24
N GLU A 124 -22.33 11.48 0.86
CA GLU A 124 -21.35 12.36 1.51
C GLU A 124 -19.92 12.14 1.00
N GLY A 125 -19.70 11.17 0.11
CA GLY A 125 -18.38 10.85 -0.45
C GLY A 125 -17.95 9.40 -0.23
N PRO A 126 -16.68 9.05 -0.50
CA PRO A 126 -16.18 7.71 -0.31
C PRO A 126 -16.01 7.36 1.19
N VAL A 127 -16.34 6.12 1.53
CA VAL A 127 -16.18 5.55 2.88
C VAL A 127 -15.32 4.31 2.78
N GLY A 128 -14.26 4.23 3.61
CA GLY A 128 -13.36 3.08 3.68
C GLY A 128 -14.04 1.84 4.29
N LEU A 129 -13.70 0.68 3.77
CA LEU A 129 -14.15 -0.64 4.24
C LEU A 129 -13.01 -1.48 4.84
N ALA A 130 -11.79 -0.95 4.86
CA ALA A 130 -10.60 -1.68 5.31
C ALA A 130 -10.51 -1.88 6.84
N GLY A 131 -11.43 -1.28 7.60
CA GLY A 131 -11.44 -1.33 9.06
C GLY A 131 -10.38 -0.42 9.70
N ASN A 132 -10.29 -0.47 11.03
CA ASN A 132 -9.34 0.33 11.81
C ASN A 132 -7.99 -0.38 11.89
N LYS A 133 -7.16 -0.27 10.85
CA LYS A 133 -5.80 -0.82 10.85
C LYS A 133 -4.86 0.12 11.60
N LYS A 134 -4.00 -0.44 12.47
CA LYS A 134 -2.90 0.33 13.04
C LYS A 134 -1.83 0.53 11.96
N THR A 135 -1.63 1.77 11.53
CA THR A 135 -0.72 2.09 10.42
C THR A 135 0.51 2.84 10.91
N PHE A 136 1.70 2.37 10.51
CA PHE A 136 2.98 3.03 10.71
C PHE A 136 3.55 3.47 9.38
N VAL A 137 3.88 4.74 9.24
CA VAL A 137 4.54 5.28 8.05
C VAL A 137 5.96 5.71 8.43
N LEU A 138 6.94 5.00 7.90
CA LEU A 138 8.38 5.23 8.12
C LEU A 138 8.94 6.00 6.93
N GLY A 139 8.97 7.32 7.05
CA GLY A 139 9.37 8.23 5.98
C GLY A 139 10.87 8.52 5.97
N ALA A 140 11.49 8.55 4.78
CA ALA A 140 12.84 9.05 4.58
C ALA A 140 12.83 10.18 3.53
N ARG A 141 13.43 11.32 3.86
CA ARG A 141 13.40 12.55 3.06
C ARG A 141 14.77 13.21 3.05
N GLY A 142 15.10 13.89 1.96
CA GLY A 142 16.35 14.64 1.83
C GLY A 142 16.38 15.96 2.60
N GLY A 143 15.33 16.30 3.37
CA GLY A 143 15.21 17.52 4.15
C GLY A 143 13.97 17.54 5.04
N PHE A 144 13.75 18.65 5.72
CA PHE A 144 12.58 18.86 6.57
C PHE A 144 11.43 19.41 5.71
N TYR A 145 10.42 18.57 5.47
CA TYR A 145 9.25 18.92 4.63
C TYR A 145 7.92 18.80 5.38
N MET A 146 7.89 18.06 6.49
CA MET A 146 6.64 17.80 7.23
C MET A 146 5.98 19.14 7.63
N ASP A 147 4.69 19.24 7.34
CA ASP A 147 3.86 20.43 7.60
C ASP A 147 4.28 21.70 6.82
N LEU A 148 5.17 21.59 5.83
CA LEU A 148 5.48 22.70 4.93
C LEU A 148 4.59 22.66 3.66
N PRO A 149 4.42 23.80 2.95
CA PRO A 149 3.56 23.88 1.76
C PRO A 149 3.95 22.93 0.62
N ASN A 150 5.19 22.48 0.57
CA ASN A 150 5.72 21.54 -0.41
C ASN A 150 5.71 20.06 0.07
N ASP A 151 5.15 19.76 1.24
CA ASP A 151 4.87 18.39 1.65
C ASP A 151 3.55 17.90 1.05
N THR A 152 3.61 17.31 -0.12
CA THR A 152 2.43 16.68 -0.74
C THR A 152 2.29 15.21 -0.35
N GLN A 153 3.31 14.62 0.27
CA GLN A 153 3.34 13.20 0.64
C GLN A 153 2.50 12.92 1.88
N THR A 154 2.71 13.66 2.98
CA THR A 154 1.99 13.43 4.24
C THR A 154 0.48 13.64 4.12
N PRO A 155 -0.03 14.73 3.51
CA PRO A 155 -1.46 14.90 3.30
C PRO A 155 -2.08 13.80 2.44
N TYR A 156 -1.39 13.38 1.38
CA TYR A 156 -1.85 12.29 0.52
C TYR A 156 -1.99 10.97 1.30
N LEU A 157 -0.96 10.58 2.07
CA LEU A 157 -1.01 9.35 2.86
C LEU A 157 -2.10 9.40 3.94
N LYS A 158 -2.28 10.54 4.61
CA LYS A 158 -3.37 10.74 5.59
C LYS A 158 -4.77 10.65 4.95
N LEU A 159 -4.90 11.03 3.67
CA LEU A 159 -6.18 10.96 2.97
C LEU A 159 -6.53 9.55 2.55
N ILE A 160 -5.54 8.74 2.14
CA ILE A 160 -5.78 7.43 1.53
C ILE A 160 -5.77 6.28 2.53
N LEU A 161 -5.13 6.45 3.68
CA LEU A 161 -5.02 5.47 4.77
C LEU A 161 -6.06 5.70 5.87
#